data_26bb189235a46dc67c4127eae4dd6396
#
_entry.id   26bb189235a46dc67c4127eae4dd6396
#
_cell.length_a   1.000
_cell.length_b   1.000
_cell.length_c   1.000
_cell.angle_alpha   90.00
_cell.angle_beta   90.00
_cell.angle_gamma   90.00
#
_symmetry.space_group_name_H-M   'P 1'
#
loop_
_entity.id
_entity.type
_entity.pdbx_description
1 polymer ?
#
loop_
_entity_poly.entity_id
_entity_poly.type
_entity_poly.pdbx_seq_one_letter_code
_entity_poly.pdbx_strand_id
1 'polypeptide(L)'
;MRTQIPPVLLFLAVLTAATVQILGGPVQAHQSADPFPSTYPDPAVPLLSLPTEFRVRRTTANLTMAPGKPVEIFNATGAGCIRHLWFVFGEQDIEDLSIEITVDGAVGPQVRMPFRSFFGALLGFEAYPIDSAGLVNFPNFTVTNDPMIPKKASPGWNLYLPIPFSKGCRIILNAASAKNGGGMIDWQQYRGGVTLTPLRFHAQRSIAQPGKPTEPFPIAETEGTGFLAGYVMGWRQRDRSDMVFHNGGTRMLIDGQTDPHVICGHNVEDDFGFSWGFNQYQTRWVGCPYRDNRGRTDQDGVFYRFFGPDPILFRSSLSFTSAARPDDYEAVSYFYKVPGSKAPPMVAPQDWQVVGPFPDGISLEAFQESEDDLVRHLSQGDWPGKVTVGAKELTVHELRPTYGWVRLEGVYQTRYPYPRTDQSVYLRGTLNSTSRRRATLRLGLDNWAIVYLNGRRVAVLDHAEEFTTARIPITLDKGANQLLIKTNNRQNRERHLWAIHCAVE
;
A
#
# COMPACT_ATOMS: atom_id res chain seq x y z
N MET A 1 67.29 -22.11 -43.04
CA MET A 1 66.59 -21.44 -44.16
C MET A 1 66.45 -19.95 -43.86
N ARG A 2 67.11 -19.14 -44.69
CA ARG A 2 67.15 -17.70 -44.53
C ARG A 2 65.89 -17.12 -45.18
N THR A 3 65.20 -16.22 -44.47
CA THR A 3 64.17 -15.36 -45.08
C THR A 3 64.59 -13.91 -45.00
N GLN A 4 64.62 -13.28 -46.14
CA GLN A 4 65.09 -11.90 -46.40
C GLN A 4 63.99 -10.89 -45.99
N ILE A 5 64.43 -9.73 -45.45
CA ILE A 5 63.67 -8.54 -45.18
C ILE A 5 63.88 -7.54 -46.38
N PRO A 6 62.80 -6.95 -46.96
CA PRO A 6 62.96 -5.93 -47.98
C PRO A 6 63.13 -4.53 -47.36
N PRO A 7 63.71 -3.58 -48.13
CA PRO A 7 64.22 -2.30 -47.64
C PRO A 7 63.13 -1.22 -47.51
N VAL A 8 63.29 -0.34 -46.52
CA VAL A 8 62.51 0.86 -46.25
C VAL A 8 62.92 1.99 -47.21
N LEU A 9 61.98 2.52 -47.99
CA LEU A 9 62.15 3.72 -48.76
C LEU A 9 61.99 4.98 -47.88
N LEU A 10 63.04 5.80 -47.81
CA LEU A 10 63.07 7.09 -47.13
C LEU A 10 62.55 8.14 -48.11
N PHE A 11 61.40 8.80 -47.82
CA PHE A 11 60.91 9.99 -48.53
C PHE A 11 61.31 11.24 -47.75
N LEU A 12 62.16 12.07 -48.38
CA LEU A 12 62.51 13.39 -47.92
C LEU A 12 61.41 14.37 -48.36
N ALA A 13 60.66 14.96 -47.38
CA ALA A 13 59.71 16.02 -47.67
C ALA A 13 60.39 17.41 -47.42
N VAL A 14 60.42 18.22 -48.44
CA VAL A 14 60.92 19.61 -48.43
C VAL A 14 59.89 20.48 -47.70
N LEU A 15 60.29 21.12 -46.60
CA LEU A 15 59.51 22.15 -45.91
C LEU A 15 59.57 23.48 -46.69
N THR A 16 58.44 23.91 -47.25
CA THR A 16 58.24 25.32 -47.66
C THR A 16 57.55 26.05 -46.52
N ALA A 17 58.19 27.05 -45.95
CA ALA A 17 57.63 27.88 -44.89
C ALA A 17 56.53 28.79 -45.48
N ALA A 18 55.29 28.52 -45.16
CA ALA A 18 54.18 29.44 -45.39
C ALA A 18 53.85 30.16 -44.04
N THR A 19 54.07 31.48 -44.08
CA THR A 19 53.72 32.36 -42.96
C THR A 19 52.18 32.45 -42.83
N VAL A 20 51.60 31.77 -41.85
CA VAL A 20 50.18 31.91 -41.54
C VAL A 20 49.99 33.08 -40.55
N GLN A 21 49.39 34.17 -41.02
CA GLN A 21 48.91 35.23 -40.16
C GLN A 21 47.74 34.67 -39.28
N ILE A 22 48.01 34.57 -38.00
CA ILE A 22 46.98 34.24 -37.01
C ILE A 22 46.14 35.49 -36.77
N LEU A 23 45.00 35.62 -37.44
CA LEU A 23 43.95 36.55 -37.06
C LEU A 23 43.36 36.02 -35.75
N GLY A 24 43.69 36.66 -34.62
CA GLY A 24 43.17 36.37 -33.31
C GLY A 24 41.68 36.78 -33.21
N GLY A 25 40.77 35.89 -33.60
CA GLY A 25 39.39 35.95 -33.18
C GLY A 25 39.28 35.41 -31.73
N PRO A 26 38.33 35.89 -30.93
CA PRO A 26 38.16 35.38 -29.58
C PRO A 26 37.91 33.87 -29.68
N VAL A 27 38.76 33.07 -29.02
CA VAL A 27 38.52 31.64 -28.82
C VAL A 27 37.26 31.53 -27.98
N GLN A 28 36.13 31.26 -28.62
CA GLN A 28 34.95 30.77 -27.92
C GLN A 28 35.37 29.47 -27.27
N ALA A 29 35.52 29.54 -25.96
CA ALA A 29 35.61 28.32 -25.16
C ALA A 29 34.36 27.48 -25.49
N HIS A 30 34.54 26.41 -26.25
CA HIS A 30 33.54 25.38 -26.36
C HIS A 30 33.28 24.91 -24.92
N GLN A 31 32.18 25.38 -24.33
CA GLN A 31 31.65 24.72 -23.18
C GLN A 31 31.41 23.27 -23.64
N SER A 32 32.23 22.35 -23.17
CA SER A 32 32.00 20.94 -23.39
C SER A 32 30.61 20.67 -22.84
N ALA A 33 29.71 20.26 -23.70
CA ALA A 33 28.37 19.84 -23.25
C ALA A 33 28.56 18.82 -22.13
N ASP A 34 27.85 19.00 -21.03
CA ASP A 34 27.88 18.05 -19.93
C ASP A 34 27.54 16.67 -20.53
N PRO A 35 28.40 15.64 -20.41
CA PRO A 35 28.16 14.33 -20.99
C PRO A 35 26.97 13.61 -20.30
N PHE A 36 26.48 14.14 -19.18
CA PHE A 36 25.35 13.54 -18.45
C PHE A 36 24.01 14.23 -18.77
N PRO A 37 22.91 13.48 -18.85
CA PRO A 37 21.58 14.07 -18.91
C PRO A 37 21.31 14.88 -17.63
N SER A 38 20.46 15.90 -17.71
CA SER A 38 20.12 16.75 -16.55
C SER A 38 19.43 15.99 -15.41
N THR A 39 18.77 14.88 -15.72
CA THR A 39 18.10 13.99 -14.77
C THR A 39 18.26 12.52 -15.17
N TYR A 40 18.05 11.63 -14.22
CA TYR A 40 17.98 10.18 -14.46
C TYR A 40 16.84 9.54 -13.64
N PRO A 41 16.20 8.48 -14.16
CA PRO A 41 15.21 7.72 -13.41
C PRO A 41 15.87 6.90 -12.30
N ASP A 42 15.23 6.81 -11.16
CA ASP A 42 15.73 5.95 -10.08
C ASP A 42 15.55 4.47 -10.42
N PRO A 43 16.55 3.60 -10.24
CA PRO A 43 16.45 2.19 -10.63
C PRO A 43 15.49 1.36 -9.78
N ALA A 44 15.22 1.78 -8.54
CA ALA A 44 14.24 1.12 -7.67
C ALA A 44 12.84 1.72 -7.83
N VAL A 45 12.78 3.00 -8.22
CA VAL A 45 11.53 3.77 -8.33
C VAL A 45 11.56 4.60 -9.63
N PRO A 46 11.37 3.99 -10.80
CA PRO A 46 11.60 4.64 -12.11
C PRO A 46 10.74 5.88 -12.38
N LEU A 47 9.61 6.04 -11.70
CA LEU A 47 8.79 7.26 -11.77
C LEU A 47 9.42 8.47 -11.09
N LEU A 48 10.45 8.27 -10.29
CA LEU A 48 11.19 9.33 -9.63
C LEU A 48 12.40 9.70 -10.46
N SER A 49 12.36 10.86 -11.11
CA SER A 49 13.49 11.43 -11.84
C SER A 49 14.30 12.34 -10.92
N LEU A 50 15.60 12.10 -10.85
CA LEU A 50 16.51 12.80 -9.95
C LEU A 50 17.56 13.59 -10.77
N PRO A 51 17.95 14.80 -10.32
CA PRO A 51 19.00 15.58 -10.98
C PRO A 51 20.36 14.88 -10.97
N THR A 52 21.16 15.08 -12.02
CA THR A 52 22.53 14.57 -12.13
C THR A 52 23.57 15.51 -11.53
N GLU A 53 23.24 16.79 -11.32
CA GLU A 53 24.13 17.75 -10.69
C GLU A 53 24.03 17.71 -9.16
N PHE A 54 24.87 16.89 -8.54
CA PHE A 54 24.91 16.75 -7.08
C PHE A 54 26.33 16.55 -6.54
N ARG A 55 26.47 16.77 -5.25
CA ARG A 55 27.63 16.31 -4.47
C ARG A 55 27.23 15.11 -3.65
N VAL A 56 28.00 14.02 -3.75
CA VAL A 56 27.83 12.85 -2.88
C VAL A 56 28.23 13.23 -1.45
N ARG A 57 27.42 12.82 -0.49
CA ARG A 57 27.62 13.03 0.94
C ARG A 57 27.38 11.74 1.71
N ARG A 58 28.09 11.57 2.78
CA ARG A 58 27.81 10.54 3.80
C ARG A 58 27.77 11.20 5.17
N THR A 59 26.70 10.91 5.92
CA THR A 59 26.61 11.22 7.34
C THR A 59 26.75 9.91 8.11
N THR A 60 27.68 9.87 9.05
CA THR A 60 27.91 8.70 9.93
C THR A 60 27.49 9.06 11.33
N ALA A 61 26.70 8.23 11.96
CA ALA A 61 26.24 8.39 13.33
C ALA A 61 26.74 7.22 14.20
N ASN A 62 27.47 7.53 15.26
CA ASN A 62 27.69 6.61 16.36
C ASN A 62 26.50 6.76 17.30
N LEU A 63 25.73 5.70 17.46
CA LEU A 63 24.48 5.73 18.20
C LEU A 63 24.75 5.30 19.65
N THR A 64 24.57 6.22 20.57
CA THR A 64 24.45 5.95 22.00
C THR A 64 23.18 6.60 22.48
N MET A 65 22.15 5.79 22.68
CA MET A 65 20.80 6.26 23.01
C MET A 65 20.51 6.00 24.49
N ALA A 66 20.17 7.05 25.21
CA ALA A 66 19.64 6.93 26.56
C ALA A 66 18.13 6.65 26.54
N PRO A 67 17.59 5.92 27.51
CA PRO A 67 16.17 5.60 27.59
C PRO A 67 15.27 6.84 27.49
N GLY A 68 14.31 6.80 26.56
CA GLY A 68 13.31 7.84 26.34
C GLY A 68 13.85 9.16 25.78
N LYS A 69 15.13 9.23 25.38
CA LYS A 69 15.70 10.43 24.78
C LYS A 69 15.88 10.28 23.28
N PRO A 70 15.18 11.14 22.48
CA PRO A 70 15.34 11.14 21.03
C PRO A 70 16.77 11.49 20.62
N VAL A 71 17.25 10.82 19.56
CA VAL A 71 18.56 11.10 18.95
C VAL A 71 18.33 11.52 17.48
N GLU A 72 18.74 12.74 17.16
CA GLU A 72 18.77 13.22 15.78
C GLU A 72 20.00 12.65 15.08
N ILE A 73 19.79 11.82 14.05
CA ILE A 73 20.85 11.13 13.34
C ILE A 73 21.15 11.75 11.97
N PHE A 74 20.23 12.58 11.48
CA PHE A 74 20.37 13.29 10.23
C PHE A 74 19.59 14.61 10.28
N ASN A 75 20.25 15.68 9.83
CA ASN A 75 19.61 16.97 9.65
C ASN A 75 20.33 17.71 8.52
N ALA A 76 19.68 17.80 7.38
CA ALA A 76 20.19 18.51 6.22
C ALA A 76 19.26 19.66 5.83
N THR A 77 19.82 20.78 5.44
CA THR A 77 19.11 21.94 4.89
C THR A 77 19.41 22.10 3.40
N GLY A 78 18.46 22.70 2.67
CA GLY A 78 18.51 22.83 1.22
C GLY A 78 18.02 21.58 0.49
N ALA A 79 18.22 21.55 -0.82
CA ALA A 79 17.74 20.46 -1.67
C ALA A 79 18.69 19.25 -1.65
N GLY A 80 18.12 18.06 -1.59
CA GLY A 80 18.88 16.82 -1.58
C GLY A 80 18.00 15.59 -1.76
N CYS A 81 18.65 14.42 -1.72
CA CYS A 81 17.99 13.12 -1.75
C CYS A 81 18.82 12.10 -0.98
N ILE A 82 18.25 11.49 0.06
CA ILE A 82 18.85 10.32 0.70
C ILE A 82 18.74 9.16 -0.28
N ARG A 83 19.86 8.44 -0.48
CA ARG A 83 19.96 7.33 -1.42
C ARG A 83 20.08 5.99 -0.74
N HIS A 84 20.57 6.00 0.51
CA HIS A 84 20.79 4.80 1.29
C HIS A 84 20.75 5.13 2.78
N LEU A 85 19.99 4.36 3.51
CA LEU A 85 20.06 4.29 4.97
C LEU A 85 20.63 2.93 5.34
N TRP A 86 21.63 2.93 6.20
CA TRP A 86 22.18 1.72 6.82
C TRP A 86 22.27 1.89 8.33
N PHE A 87 21.88 0.85 9.05
CA PHE A 87 21.95 0.80 10.50
C PHE A 87 22.36 -0.56 11.01
N VAL A 88 22.99 -0.56 12.19
CA VAL A 88 23.31 -1.75 12.99
C VAL A 88 23.21 -1.41 14.46
N PHE A 89 22.78 -2.37 15.29
CA PHE A 89 22.69 -2.22 16.74
C PHE A 89 23.41 -3.38 17.43
N GLY A 90 23.95 -3.12 18.62
CA GLY A 90 24.62 -4.12 19.43
C GLY A 90 23.67 -5.17 20.03
N GLU A 91 22.42 -4.76 20.28
CA GLU A 91 21.37 -5.61 20.81
C GLU A 91 20.46 -6.11 19.68
N GLN A 92 20.00 -7.36 19.77
CA GLN A 92 18.96 -7.87 18.86
C GLN A 92 17.59 -7.32 19.20
N ASP A 93 17.35 -7.06 20.49
CA ASP A 93 16.08 -6.49 20.94
C ASP A 93 16.02 -5.00 20.65
N ILE A 94 15.37 -4.67 19.53
CA ILE A 94 15.09 -3.30 19.09
C ILE A 94 13.57 -3.07 18.91
N GLU A 95 12.75 -3.85 19.61
CA GLU A 95 11.29 -3.75 19.54
C GLU A 95 10.74 -2.38 19.99
N ASP A 96 11.41 -1.77 20.96
CA ASP A 96 11.08 -0.44 21.49
C ASP A 96 11.69 0.72 20.70
N LEU A 97 12.46 0.42 19.64
CA LEU A 97 13.06 1.43 18.78
C LEU A 97 12.07 1.90 17.72
N SER A 98 11.98 3.21 17.53
CA SER A 98 11.18 3.83 16.48
C SER A 98 11.98 4.81 15.65
N ILE A 99 11.53 5.06 14.42
CA ILE A 99 12.10 6.02 13.48
C ILE A 99 11.07 7.07 13.08
N GLU A 100 11.51 8.32 13.00
CA GLU A 100 10.75 9.43 12.44
C GLU A 100 11.55 10.12 11.34
N ILE A 101 10.89 10.37 10.19
CA ILE A 101 11.47 11.11 9.06
C ILE A 101 10.55 12.28 8.73
N THR A 102 11.09 13.49 8.80
CA THR A 102 10.39 14.73 8.45
C THR A 102 11.10 15.39 7.27
N VAL A 103 10.34 15.66 6.20
CA VAL A 103 10.84 16.25 4.96
C VAL A 103 10.22 17.62 4.76
N ASP A 104 11.03 18.59 4.31
CA ASP A 104 10.64 19.96 3.94
C ASP A 104 9.94 20.77 5.02
N GLY A 105 10.18 20.46 6.30
CA GLY A 105 9.58 21.16 7.42
C GLY A 105 8.06 20.92 7.56
N ALA A 106 7.55 19.76 7.13
CA ALA A 106 6.16 19.39 7.29
C ALA A 106 5.74 19.43 8.78
N VAL A 107 4.46 19.72 9.02
CA VAL A 107 3.89 19.81 10.39
C VAL A 107 3.98 18.48 11.15
N GLY A 108 3.94 17.35 10.41
CA GLY A 108 4.13 16.01 10.94
C GLY A 108 5.11 15.20 10.11
N PRO A 109 5.73 14.17 10.69
CA PRO A 109 6.65 13.31 9.96
C PRO A 109 5.91 12.50 8.89
N GLN A 110 6.54 12.31 7.75
CA GLN A 110 6.07 11.44 6.68
C GLN A 110 6.27 9.95 7.02
N VAL A 111 7.16 9.68 7.96
CA VAL A 111 7.38 8.34 8.52
C VAL A 111 7.40 8.46 10.03
N ARG A 112 6.59 7.66 10.73
CA ARG A 112 6.64 7.48 12.19
C ARG A 112 6.13 6.07 12.51
N MET A 113 7.05 5.18 12.85
CA MET A 113 6.69 3.79 13.14
C MET A 113 7.82 3.05 13.87
N PRO A 114 7.57 1.83 14.39
CA PRO A 114 8.63 0.97 14.89
C PRO A 114 9.72 0.76 13.84
N PHE A 115 10.97 0.81 14.30
CA PHE A 115 12.13 0.72 13.43
C PHE A 115 12.17 -0.60 12.64
N ARG A 116 11.90 -1.73 13.31
CA ARG A 116 11.83 -3.04 12.65
C ARG A 116 10.82 -3.09 11.54
N SER A 117 9.61 -2.57 11.80
CA SER A 117 8.54 -2.52 10.80
C SER A 117 8.95 -1.70 9.59
N PHE A 118 9.60 -0.55 9.80
CA PHE A 118 10.08 0.30 8.70
C PHE A 118 11.06 -0.43 7.77
N PHE A 119 11.85 -1.36 8.29
CA PHE A 119 12.77 -2.20 7.52
C PHE A 119 12.20 -3.58 7.17
N GLY A 120 10.88 -3.77 7.29
CA GLY A 120 10.19 -4.97 6.83
C GLY A 120 10.29 -6.17 7.76
N ALA A 121 10.78 -6.02 9.01
CA ALA A 121 10.75 -7.07 10.01
C ALA A 121 9.46 -6.99 10.83
N LEU A 122 8.47 -7.77 10.44
CA LEU A 122 7.08 -7.65 10.88
C LEU A 122 6.69 -8.71 11.92
N LEU A 123 5.61 -8.45 12.66
CA LEU A 123 4.98 -9.36 13.62
C LEU A 123 5.90 -9.94 14.69
N GLY A 124 7.03 -9.29 14.97
CA GLY A 124 8.01 -9.78 15.94
C GLY A 124 8.64 -11.13 15.56
N PHE A 125 8.58 -11.56 14.28
CA PHE A 125 9.32 -12.73 13.82
C PHE A 125 10.82 -12.53 14.00
N GLU A 126 11.55 -13.63 14.15
CA GLU A 126 13.02 -13.57 14.18
C GLU A 126 13.57 -12.89 12.91
N ALA A 127 14.77 -12.34 13.02
CA ALA A 127 15.40 -11.67 11.89
C ALA A 127 15.61 -12.64 10.71
N TYR A 128 15.20 -12.21 9.55
CA TYR A 128 15.30 -12.93 8.28
C TYR A 128 15.94 -12.02 7.21
N PRO A 129 16.62 -12.61 6.21
CA PRO A 129 17.17 -11.82 5.12
C PRO A 129 16.05 -11.26 4.25
N ILE A 130 16.16 -10.00 3.85
CA ILE A 130 15.38 -9.41 2.76
C ILE A 130 16.38 -9.00 1.68
N ASP A 131 16.10 -9.37 0.43
CA ASP A 131 16.88 -8.97 -0.74
C ASP A 131 15.93 -8.48 -1.84
N SER A 132 15.63 -7.18 -1.81
CA SER A 132 14.67 -6.56 -2.72
C SER A 132 15.20 -5.25 -3.30
N ALA A 133 14.42 -4.63 -4.20
CA ALA A 133 14.76 -3.33 -4.78
C ALA A 133 14.82 -2.20 -3.75
N GLY A 134 13.98 -2.27 -2.70
CA GLY A 134 13.83 -1.20 -1.72
C GLY A 134 14.48 -1.49 -0.38
N LEU A 135 14.47 -2.74 0.06
CA LEU A 135 14.96 -3.19 1.36
C LEU A 135 15.99 -4.30 1.19
N VAL A 136 17.09 -4.19 1.91
CA VAL A 136 18.11 -5.24 1.97
C VAL A 136 18.55 -5.41 3.42
N ASN A 137 18.13 -6.50 4.07
CA ASN A 137 18.48 -6.78 5.44
C ASN A 137 19.35 -8.04 5.50
N PHE A 138 20.52 -7.91 6.10
CA PHE A 138 21.43 -9.03 6.28
C PHE A 138 21.35 -9.49 7.72
N PRO A 139 20.87 -10.74 7.99
CA PRO A 139 20.92 -11.28 9.32
C PRO A 139 22.37 -11.36 9.81
N ASN A 140 22.54 -11.20 11.11
CA ASN A 140 23.85 -11.38 11.70
C ASN A 140 24.30 -12.83 11.47
N PHE A 141 25.43 -12.99 10.81
CA PHE A 141 26.08 -14.28 10.75
C PHE A 141 26.61 -14.62 12.13
N THR A 142 25.91 -15.49 12.85
CA THR A 142 26.44 -16.13 14.03
C THR A 142 27.61 -17.05 13.67
N VAL A 143 28.50 -16.56 12.84
CA VAL A 143 29.73 -17.25 12.62
C VAL A 143 30.64 -16.72 13.66
N THR A 144 30.83 -17.52 14.65
CA THR A 144 32.18 -17.63 15.17
C THR A 144 32.36 -17.25 16.62
N ASN A 145 33.23 -17.92 17.16
CA ASN A 145 34.10 -17.65 18.27
C ASN A 145 34.87 -16.29 18.20
N ASP A 146 34.46 -15.35 17.36
CA ASP A 146 35.05 -14.02 17.34
C ASP A 146 34.51 -13.20 18.51
N PRO A 147 35.37 -12.92 19.54
CA PRO A 147 34.94 -12.17 20.71
C PRO A 147 34.55 -10.73 20.43
N MET A 148 34.86 -10.21 19.24
CA MET A 148 34.51 -8.82 18.80
C MET A 148 33.08 -8.71 18.28
N ILE A 149 32.44 -9.82 17.91
CA ILE A 149 31.09 -9.83 17.40
C ILE A 149 30.10 -10.11 18.53
N PRO A 150 29.23 -9.18 18.89
CA PRO A 150 28.21 -9.42 19.90
C PRO A 150 27.33 -10.62 19.51
N LYS A 151 27.16 -11.60 20.38
CA LYS A 151 26.33 -12.78 20.15
C LYS A 151 24.86 -12.44 19.85
N LYS A 152 24.44 -11.24 20.18
CA LYS A 152 23.07 -10.72 20.01
C LYS A 152 23.03 -9.45 19.13
N ALA A 153 23.97 -9.29 18.21
CA ALA A 153 23.95 -8.13 17.31
C ALA A 153 22.72 -8.17 16.37
N SER A 154 22.18 -7.00 16.08
CA SER A 154 21.08 -6.88 15.11
C SER A 154 21.54 -7.18 13.68
N PRO A 155 20.62 -7.46 12.76
CA PRO A 155 20.91 -7.43 11.33
C PRO A 155 21.48 -6.07 10.87
N GLY A 156 22.15 -6.06 9.72
CA GLY A 156 22.36 -4.85 8.96
C GLY A 156 21.06 -4.46 8.27
N TRP A 157 20.51 -3.29 8.63
CA TRP A 157 19.24 -2.76 8.12
C TRP A 157 19.49 -1.77 7.00
N ASN A 158 18.98 -2.03 5.81
CA ASN A 158 19.20 -1.17 4.65
C ASN A 158 17.90 -0.75 3.96
N LEU A 159 17.80 0.53 3.61
CA LEU A 159 16.75 1.08 2.74
C LEU A 159 17.43 1.78 1.55
N TYR A 160 17.01 1.40 0.34
CA TYR A 160 17.47 2.00 -0.93
C TYR A 160 16.39 2.84 -1.63
N LEU A 161 15.18 2.93 -1.07
CA LEU A 161 14.17 3.83 -1.60
C LEU A 161 14.62 5.29 -1.40
N PRO A 162 14.68 6.12 -2.46
CA PRO A 162 15.14 7.48 -2.36
C PRO A 162 14.22 8.36 -1.52
N ILE A 163 14.79 9.27 -0.72
CA ILE A 163 14.03 10.24 0.08
C ILE A 163 14.39 11.65 -0.40
N PRO A 164 13.70 12.19 -1.42
CA PRO A 164 13.96 13.53 -1.94
C PRO A 164 13.39 14.62 -1.02
N PHE A 165 14.12 15.73 -0.91
CA PHE A 165 13.72 16.90 -0.16
C PHE A 165 14.20 18.20 -0.84
N SER A 166 13.38 19.25 -0.82
CA SER A 166 13.70 20.54 -1.45
C SER A 166 14.19 21.59 -0.44
N LYS A 167 13.76 21.48 0.82
CA LYS A 167 14.11 22.45 1.89
C LYS A 167 14.97 21.83 2.97
N GLY A 168 14.82 20.53 3.18
CA GLY A 168 15.56 19.81 4.21
C GLY A 168 14.94 18.48 4.58
N CYS A 169 15.71 17.66 5.28
CA CYS A 169 15.27 16.36 5.79
C CYS A 169 15.88 16.14 7.17
N ARG A 170 15.07 15.62 8.09
CA ARG A 170 15.44 15.32 9.47
C ARG A 170 15.04 13.90 9.81
N ILE A 171 15.95 13.13 10.43
CA ILE A 171 15.69 11.78 10.91
C ILE A 171 16.00 11.69 12.40
N ILE A 172 15.05 11.15 13.15
CA ILE A 172 15.14 10.95 14.60
C ILE A 172 14.90 9.49 14.93
N LEU A 173 15.69 8.96 15.85
CA LEU A 173 15.44 7.67 16.49
C LEU A 173 15.02 7.88 17.94
N ASN A 174 14.04 7.06 18.40
CA ASN A 174 13.56 7.04 19.78
C ASN A 174 13.57 5.60 20.29
N ALA A 175 13.99 5.38 21.53
CA ALA A 175 13.92 4.09 22.19
C ALA A 175 13.54 4.25 23.66
N ALA A 176 12.76 3.32 24.21
CA ALA A 176 12.42 3.29 25.63
C ALA A 176 13.57 2.76 26.49
N SER A 177 14.48 1.96 25.93
CA SER A 177 15.66 1.42 26.58
C SER A 177 16.95 1.92 25.94
N ALA A 178 18.09 1.77 26.62
CA ALA A 178 19.38 2.15 26.07
C ALA A 178 19.73 1.32 24.83
N LYS A 179 20.26 1.97 23.80
CA LYS A 179 20.74 1.30 22.58
C LYS A 179 22.13 1.81 22.21
N ASN A 180 22.95 0.90 21.69
CA ASN A 180 24.22 1.23 21.08
C ASN A 180 24.26 0.70 19.66
N GLY A 181 24.83 1.46 18.75
CA GLY A 181 24.88 1.06 17.35
C GLY A 181 25.58 2.05 16.45
N GLY A 182 25.36 1.90 15.17
CA GLY A 182 25.87 2.80 14.15
C GLY A 182 24.88 3.01 13.02
N GLY A 183 25.03 4.14 12.33
CA GLY A 183 24.27 4.45 11.13
C GLY A 183 25.13 5.14 10.09
N MET A 184 24.84 4.85 8.82
CA MET A 184 25.38 5.58 7.67
C MET A 184 24.24 6.01 6.79
N ILE A 185 24.26 7.28 6.38
CA ILE A 185 23.26 7.90 5.53
C ILE A 185 23.97 8.48 4.32
N ASP A 186 23.82 7.81 3.17
CA ASP A 186 24.35 8.29 1.90
C ASP A 186 23.31 9.14 1.20
N TRP A 187 23.69 10.33 0.79
CA TRP A 187 22.78 11.28 0.19
C TRP A 187 23.43 12.16 -0.86
N GLN A 188 22.61 12.69 -1.74
CA GLN A 188 22.96 13.66 -2.78
C GLN A 188 22.58 15.05 -2.29
N GLN A 189 23.53 15.96 -2.25
CA GLN A 189 23.28 17.38 -2.01
C GLN A 189 23.21 18.08 -3.36
N TYR A 190 22.07 18.64 -3.68
CA TYR A 190 21.86 19.38 -4.94
C TYR A 190 22.28 20.84 -4.79
N ARG A 191 22.59 21.49 -5.92
CA ARG A 191 22.88 22.93 -5.96
C ARG A 191 21.58 23.73 -5.74
N GLY A 192 21.71 24.97 -5.25
CA GLY A 192 20.58 25.90 -5.17
C GLY A 192 19.98 26.17 -6.57
N GLY A 193 18.65 26.23 -6.64
CA GLY A 193 17.91 26.47 -7.87
C GLY A 193 17.58 25.22 -8.70
N VAL A 194 18.01 24.03 -8.27
CA VAL A 194 17.60 22.77 -8.91
C VAL A 194 16.12 22.50 -8.64
N THR A 195 15.35 22.24 -9.70
CA THR A 195 13.96 21.81 -9.60
C THR A 195 13.91 20.32 -9.31
N LEU A 196 13.43 19.97 -8.12
CA LEU A 196 13.14 18.59 -7.75
C LEU A 196 11.69 18.23 -8.06
N THR A 197 11.45 16.93 -8.24
CA THR A 197 10.10 16.39 -8.25
C THR A 197 9.30 16.89 -7.03
N PRO A 198 8.01 17.22 -7.17
CA PRO A 198 7.17 17.58 -6.02
C PRO A 198 6.85 16.40 -5.10
N LEU A 199 7.16 15.19 -5.52
CA LEU A 199 6.87 13.96 -4.79
C LEU A 199 7.78 13.80 -3.57
N ARG A 200 7.19 13.41 -2.43
CA ARG A 200 7.91 13.14 -1.19
C ARG A 200 7.64 11.73 -0.72
N PHE A 201 8.67 11.10 -0.19
CA PHE A 201 8.61 9.76 0.38
C PHE A 201 7.72 9.72 1.62
N HIS A 202 6.89 8.71 1.72
CA HIS A 202 6.04 8.38 2.86
C HIS A 202 6.10 6.89 3.13
N ALA A 203 5.91 6.51 4.39
CA ALA A 203 5.64 5.13 4.75
C ALA A 203 4.49 5.08 5.75
N GLN A 204 3.63 4.08 5.57
CA GLN A 204 2.46 3.82 6.41
C GLN A 204 2.55 2.40 6.97
N ARG A 205 2.24 2.25 8.25
CA ARG A 205 2.11 0.96 8.92
C ARG A 205 0.65 0.68 9.23
N SER A 206 0.22 -0.52 8.92
CA SER A 206 -1.09 -1.05 9.30
C SER A 206 -0.91 -2.31 10.13
N ILE A 207 -1.76 -2.52 11.13
CA ILE A 207 -1.70 -3.68 12.01
C ILE A 207 -3.11 -4.10 12.42
N ALA A 208 -3.37 -5.40 12.43
CA ALA A 208 -4.57 -6.01 12.99
C ALA A 208 -4.19 -7.31 13.70
N GLN A 209 -4.51 -7.43 14.99
CA GLN A 209 -4.15 -8.56 15.85
C GLN A 209 -5.26 -8.87 16.84
N PRO A 210 -6.29 -9.66 16.44
CA PRO A 210 -6.52 -10.26 15.12
C PRO A 210 -7.18 -9.31 14.13
N GLY A 211 -7.11 -9.68 12.84
CA GLY A 211 -7.98 -9.15 11.82
C GLY A 211 -9.44 -9.51 12.05
N LYS A 212 -10.35 -8.77 11.42
CA LYS A 212 -11.78 -9.03 11.49
C LYS A 212 -12.29 -9.39 10.09
N PRO A 213 -12.97 -10.51 9.90
CA PRO A 213 -13.52 -10.88 8.59
C PRO A 213 -14.46 -9.84 7.98
N THR A 214 -15.09 -9.01 8.81
CA THR A 214 -16.00 -7.94 8.39
C THR A 214 -15.29 -6.66 7.94
N GLU A 215 -13.98 -6.55 8.20
CA GLU A 215 -13.18 -5.36 7.88
C GLU A 215 -11.98 -5.80 7.04
N PRO A 216 -11.86 -5.36 5.76
CA PRO A 216 -10.66 -5.62 4.97
C PRO A 216 -9.42 -5.09 5.69
N PHE A 217 -8.32 -5.86 5.64
CA PHE A 217 -7.07 -5.38 6.20
C PHE A 217 -6.44 -4.32 5.27
N PRO A 218 -6.23 -3.09 5.73
CA PRO A 218 -5.62 -2.05 4.91
C PRO A 218 -4.12 -2.30 4.75
N ILE A 219 -3.65 -2.50 3.51
CA ILE A 219 -2.23 -2.57 3.18
C ILE A 219 -1.68 -1.16 2.97
N ALA A 220 -2.39 -0.35 2.17
CA ALA A 220 -2.06 1.04 1.92
C ALA A 220 -3.32 1.87 1.69
N GLU A 221 -3.51 2.93 2.46
CA GLU A 221 -4.63 3.85 2.30
C GLU A 221 -4.11 5.29 2.34
N THR A 222 -4.31 6.03 1.26
CA THR A 222 -3.85 7.41 1.20
C THR A 222 -4.70 8.25 0.25
N GLU A 223 -4.79 9.53 0.54
CA GLU A 223 -5.39 10.54 -0.33
C GLU A 223 -4.32 11.42 -0.97
N GLY A 224 -4.65 12.00 -2.11
CA GLY A 224 -3.82 12.92 -2.87
C GLY A 224 -3.25 12.30 -4.13
N THR A 225 -2.24 12.94 -4.70
CA THR A 225 -1.60 12.53 -5.95
C THR A 225 -0.24 11.90 -5.66
N GLY A 226 0.00 10.72 -6.23
CA GLY A 226 1.24 10.01 -6.01
C GLY A 226 1.30 8.62 -6.66
N PHE A 227 2.16 7.77 -6.14
CA PHE A 227 2.24 6.36 -6.53
C PHE A 227 2.73 5.48 -5.38
N LEU A 228 2.30 4.22 -5.38
CA LEU A 228 2.77 3.18 -4.48
C LEU A 228 4.07 2.60 -5.02
N ALA A 229 5.15 2.65 -4.23
CA ALA A 229 6.45 2.11 -4.61
C ALA A 229 6.60 0.63 -4.24
N GLY A 230 5.97 0.22 -3.14
CA GLY A 230 6.00 -1.16 -2.69
C GLY A 230 5.41 -1.33 -1.30
N TYR A 231 5.35 -2.57 -0.86
CA TYR A 231 4.92 -2.92 0.49
C TYR A 231 5.55 -4.22 0.97
N VAL A 232 5.56 -4.38 2.28
CA VAL A 232 5.88 -5.63 2.98
C VAL A 232 4.69 -5.98 3.84
N MET A 233 4.28 -7.24 3.85
CA MET A 233 3.15 -7.74 4.62
C MET A 233 3.55 -8.99 5.40
N GLY A 234 3.28 -8.98 6.69
CA GLY A 234 3.42 -10.13 7.58
C GLY A 234 2.06 -10.74 7.87
N TRP A 235 2.04 -12.04 7.96
CA TRP A 235 0.87 -12.84 8.30
C TRP A 235 1.24 -13.92 9.31
N ARG A 236 0.48 -13.99 10.41
CA ARG A 236 0.55 -15.07 11.40
C ARG A 236 -0.80 -15.70 11.56
N GLN A 237 -0.90 -16.97 11.20
CA GLN A 237 -2.13 -17.74 11.31
C GLN A 237 -2.40 -18.12 12.77
N ARG A 238 -3.60 -17.79 13.26
CA ARG A 238 -4.05 -18.16 14.62
C ARG A 238 -4.71 -19.51 14.65
N ASP A 239 -5.59 -19.80 13.69
CA ASP A 239 -6.24 -21.12 13.56
C ASP A 239 -5.40 -22.02 12.65
N ARG A 240 -4.58 -22.85 13.27
CA ARG A 240 -3.69 -23.80 12.59
C ARG A 240 -4.42 -24.97 11.91
N SER A 241 -5.70 -25.16 12.17
CA SER A 241 -6.52 -26.18 11.52
C SER A 241 -7.03 -25.73 10.15
N ASP A 242 -7.02 -24.44 9.88
CA ASP A 242 -7.46 -23.87 8.60
C ASP A 242 -6.38 -23.95 7.54
N MET A 243 -6.66 -24.69 6.48
CA MET A 243 -5.70 -24.99 5.40
C MET A 243 -5.62 -23.89 4.33
N VAL A 244 -6.48 -22.87 4.38
CA VAL A 244 -6.68 -21.92 3.28
C VAL A 244 -6.48 -20.47 3.74
N PHE A 245 -5.36 -20.22 4.43
CA PHE A 245 -5.07 -18.93 5.02
C PHE A 245 -4.97 -17.77 4.00
N HIS A 246 -4.53 -18.05 2.78
CA HIS A 246 -4.26 -17.05 1.74
C HIS A 246 -5.49 -16.70 0.88
N ASN A 247 -6.63 -17.34 1.11
CA ASN A 247 -7.84 -17.07 0.33
C ASN A 247 -8.40 -15.67 0.58
N GLY A 248 -8.97 -15.10 -0.47
CA GLY A 248 -9.73 -13.86 -0.44
C GLY A 248 -9.07 -12.66 -1.10
N GLY A 249 -7.84 -12.82 -1.61
CA GLY A 249 -7.16 -11.87 -2.49
C GLY A 249 -7.04 -10.44 -1.98
N THR A 250 -6.39 -9.66 -2.79
CA THR A 250 -6.23 -8.23 -2.59
C THR A 250 -7.15 -7.43 -3.51
N ARG A 251 -7.36 -6.16 -3.16
CA ARG A 251 -8.16 -5.21 -3.95
C ARG A 251 -7.48 -3.85 -3.93
N MET A 252 -7.30 -3.24 -5.10
CA MET A 252 -6.87 -1.86 -5.21
C MET A 252 -8.00 -1.02 -5.82
N LEU A 253 -8.39 0.03 -5.12
CA LEU A 253 -9.35 1.03 -5.58
C LEU A 253 -8.59 2.34 -5.76
N ILE A 254 -8.48 2.79 -7.00
CA ILE A 254 -7.69 3.95 -7.38
C ILE A 254 -8.63 5.05 -7.83
N ASP A 255 -8.46 6.28 -7.30
CA ASP A 255 -9.16 7.48 -7.75
C ASP A 255 -10.69 7.38 -7.73
N GLY A 256 -11.23 6.72 -6.68
CA GLY A 256 -12.66 6.51 -6.57
C GLY A 256 -13.21 5.44 -7.51
N GLN A 257 -12.36 4.52 -7.96
CA GLN A 257 -12.77 3.33 -8.72
C GLN A 257 -13.93 2.63 -8.03
N THR A 258 -14.96 2.31 -8.80
CA THR A 258 -16.17 1.64 -8.28
C THR A 258 -16.20 0.15 -8.59
N ASP A 259 -15.47 -0.31 -9.61
CA ASP A 259 -15.36 -1.73 -9.92
C ASP A 259 -14.19 -2.38 -9.16
N PRO A 260 -14.47 -3.29 -8.21
CA PRO A 260 -13.46 -3.95 -7.42
C PRO A 260 -12.66 -5.01 -8.20
N HIS A 261 -13.09 -5.35 -9.41
CA HIS A 261 -12.47 -6.37 -10.22
C HIS A 261 -11.36 -5.82 -11.12
N VAL A 262 -11.25 -4.48 -11.25
CA VAL A 262 -10.24 -3.87 -12.14
C VAL A 262 -8.82 -4.23 -11.69
N ILE A 263 -8.54 -4.14 -10.39
CA ILE A 263 -7.27 -4.60 -9.83
C ILE A 263 -7.56 -5.48 -8.61
N CYS A 264 -7.64 -6.78 -8.84
CA CYS A 264 -7.87 -7.76 -7.79
C CYS A 264 -7.08 -9.05 -8.02
N GLY A 265 -6.53 -9.61 -6.95
CA GLY A 265 -6.01 -10.96 -6.90
C GLY A 265 -7.10 -11.96 -6.55
N HIS A 266 -7.00 -13.21 -7.00
CA HIS A 266 -7.86 -14.29 -6.53
C HIS A 266 -7.53 -14.62 -5.08
N ASN A 267 -6.25 -14.76 -4.80
CA ASN A 267 -5.69 -15.05 -3.51
C ASN A 267 -4.51 -14.10 -3.23
N VAL A 268 -4.04 -14.08 -2.00
CA VAL A 268 -2.97 -13.17 -1.58
C VAL A 268 -1.63 -13.53 -2.24
N GLU A 269 -1.38 -14.83 -2.50
CA GLU A 269 -0.13 -15.27 -3.12
C GLU A 269 0.08 -14.73 -4.53
N ASP A 270 -1.01 -14.45 -5.27
CA ASP A 270 -0.94 -13.92 -6.63
C ASP A 270 -0.18 -12.60 -6.69
N ASP A 271 -0.39 -11.73 -5.70
CA ASP A 271 0.26 -10.42 -5.64
C ASP A 271 1.78 -10.52 -5.44
N PHE A 272 2.24 -11.62 -4.87
CA PHE A 272 3.66 -11.88 -4.63
C PHE A 272 4.28 -12.80 -5.69
N GLY A 273 3.53 -13.10 -6.76
CA GLY A 273 4.00 -13.91 -7.89
C GLY A 273 4.10 -15.42 -7.60
N PHE A 274 3.43 -15.90 -6.54
CA PHE A 274 3.33 -17.31 -6.23
C PHE A 274 2.05 -17.93 -6.79
N SER A 275 1.97 -19.24 -6.79
CA SER A 275 0.76 -20.00 -7.19
C SER A 275 0.58 -21.20 -6.25
N TRP A 276 -0.67 -21.45 -5.84
CA TRP A 276 -1.03 -22.56 -4.97
C TRP A 276 -0.33 -22.56 -3.60
N GLY A 277 -0.03 -21.39 -3.08
CA GLY A 277 0.63 -21.17 -1.78
C GLY A 277 1.97 -20.46 -1.93
N PHE A 278 2.75 -20.48 -0.86
CA PHE A 278 4.00 -19.73 -0.75
C PHE A 278 5.21 -20.64 -0.59
N ASN A 279 6.35 -20.22 -1.15
CA ASN A 279 7.66 -20.78 -0.89
C ASN A 279 8.61 -19.67 -0.42
N GLN A 280 9.57 -20.01 0.41
CA GLN A 280 10.63 -19.08 0.79
C GLN A 280 11.53 -18.84 -0.43
N TYR A 281 11.34 -17.71 -1.07
CA TYR A 281 12.02 -17.30 -2.29
C TYR A 281 12.01 -15.78 -2.39
N GLN A 282 13.04 -15.22 -2.99
CA GLN A 282 13.18 -13.78 -3.14
C GLN A 282 13.65 -13.41 -4.53
N THR A 283 13.09 -12.35 -5.07
CA THR A 283 13.53 -11.65 -6.27
C THR A 283 13.65 -10.16 -5.97
N ARG A 284 14.17 -9.40 -6.91
CA ARG A 284 14.25 -7.94 -6.77
C ARG A 284 12.90 -7.28 -6.47
N TRP A 285 11.80 -7.80 -7.00
CA TRP A 285 10.49 -7.15 -6.99
C TRP A 285 9.46 -7.81 -6.10
N VAL A 286 9.49 -9.11 -5.98
CA VAL A 286 8.55 -9.91 -5.19
C VAL A 286 9.28 -10.99 -4.41
N GLY A 287 8.74 -11.38 -3.26
CA GLY A 287 9.34 -12.47 -2.50
C GLY A 287 8.63 -12.79 -1.20
N CYS A 288 9.02 -13.95 -0.65
CA CYS A 288 8.69 -14.44 0.67
C CYS A 288 9.99 -14.68 1.44
N PRO A 289 10.55 -13.68 2.15
CA PRO A 289 11.81 -13.81 2.88
C PRO A 289 11.71 -14.70 4.12
N TYR A 290 10.53 -14.81 4.69
CA TYR A 290 10.26 -15.63 5.87
C TYR A 290 9.01 -16.48 5.68
N ARG A 291 9.10 -17.73 6.04
CA ARG A 291 7.99 -18.67 6.13
C ARG A 291 8.25 -19.68 7.24
N ASP A 292 7.26 -19.87 8.12
CA ASP A 292 7.28 -20.97 9.08
C ASP A 292 6.57 -22.19 8.47
N ASN A 293 7.34 -23.24 8.21
CA ASN A 293 6.89 -24.47 7.56
C ASN A 293 6.64 -25.63 8.52
N ARG A 294 6.46 -25.40 9.81
CA ARG A 294 6.21 -26.44 10.79
C ARG A 294 4.86 -27.12 10.59
N GLY A 295 4.71 -27.85 9.49
CA GLY A 295 3.52 -28.58 9.13
C GLY A 295 2.74 -27.96 7.98
N ARG A 296 1.66 -28.62 7.54
CA ARG A 296 0.82 -28.18 6.42
C ARG A 296 -0.02 -26.93 6.74
N THR A 297 -0.25 -26.65 8.00
CA THR A 297 -1.08 -25.57 8.50
C THR A 297 -0.27 -24.40 9.08
N ASP A 298 1.03 -24.58 9.30
CA ASP A 298 1.92 -23.54 9.82
C ASP A 298 2.42 -22.69 8.65
N GLN A 299 1.68 -21.64 8.34
CA GLN A 299 1.94 -20.82 7.16
C GLN A 299 2.13 -19.35 7.53
N ASP A 300 2.74 -19.12 8.69
CA ASP A 300 3.21 -17.77 9.01
C ASP A 300 4.25 -17.33 7.98
N GLY A 301 4.19 -16.09 7.57
CA GLY A 301 5.10 -15.60 6.56
C GLY A 301 5.21 -14.08 6.52
N VAL A 302 6.26 -13.64 5.86
CA VAL A 302 6.44 -12.25 5.45
C VAL A 302 6.67 -12.22 3.96
N PHE A 303 6.03 -11.29 3.29
CA PHE A 303 6.00 -11.14 1.85
C PHE A 303 6.28 -9.70 1.47
N TYR A 304 6.87 -9.47 0.30
CA TYR A 304 7.03 -8.12 -0.23
C TYR A 304 6.75 -8.04 -1.73
N ARG A 305 6.30 -6.87 -2.16
CA ARG A 305 6.22 -6.47 -3.56
C ARG A 305 6.66 -5.02 -3.72
N PHE A 306 7.60 -4.79 -4.64
CA PHE A 306 8.02 -3.45 -5.09
C PHE A 306 7.61 -3.25 -6.55
N PHE A 307 6.94 -2.13 -6.83
CA PHE A 307 6.29 -1.82 -8.11
C PHE A 307 7.21 -1.04 -9.06
N GLY A 308 8.51 -1.37 -9.12
CA GLY A 308 9.41 -0.68 -10.02
C GLY A 308 9.00 -0.76 -11.49
N PRO A 309 8.74 -1.97 -12.06
CA PRO A 309 8.32 -2.13 -13.45
C PRO A 309 6.86 -1.76 -13.72
N ASP A 310 5.98 -1.90 -12.74
CA ASP A 310 4.52 -1.78 -12.85
C ASP A 310 3.93 -0.83 -11.80
N PRO A 311 4.33 0.45 -11.78
CA PRO A 311 3.97 1.37 -10.72
C PRO A 311 2.46 1.61 -10.63
N ILE A 312 1.96 1.69 -9.39
CA ILE A 312 0.56 1.97 -9.09
C ILE A 312 0.40 3.47 -8.83
N LEU A 313 -0.13 4.19 -9.83
CA LEU A 313 -0.36 5.64 -9.77
C LEU A 313 -1.76 5.96 -9.27
N PHE A 314 -1.86 7.03 -8.49
CA PHE A 314 -3.14 7.61 -8.07
C PHE A 314 -3.09 9.14 -8.16
N ARG A 315 -4.22 9.76 -8.49
CA ARG A 315 -4.37 11.22 -8.64
C ARG A 315 -5.15 11.85 -7.49
N SER A 316 -6.00 11.07 -6.84
CA SER A 316 -6.82 11.54 -5.74
C SER A 316 -6.82 10.60 -4.54
N SER A 317 -6.75 9.29 -4.75
CA SER A 317 -6.78 8.33 -3.66
C SER A 317 -6.28 6.95 -4.08
N LEU A 318 -5.75 6.21 -3.12
CA LEU A 318 -5.46 4.79 -3.20
C LEU A 318 -6.03 4.11 -1.95
N SER A 319 -6.85 3.07 -2.15
CA SER A 319 -7.18 2.09 -1.12
C SER A 319 -6.74 0.72 -1.61
N PHE A 320 -5.76 0.16 -0.94
CA PHE A 320 -5.23 -1.17 -1.20
C PHE A 320 -5.44 -2.03 0.02
N THR A 321 -6.27 -3.06 -0.10
CA THR A 321 -6.68 -3.91 1.01
C THR A 321 -6.51 -5.39 0.67
N SER A 322 -6.38 -6.20 1.71
CA SER A 322 -6.49 -7.67 1.64
C SER A 322 -7.75 -8.12 2.36
N ALA A 323 -8.32 -9.25 1.97
CA ALA A 323 -9.30 -9.92 2.78
C ALA A 323 -8.70 -10.22 4.16
N ALA A 324 -9.48 -10.03 5.23
CA ALA A 324 -9.05 -10.32 6.57
C ALA A 324 -9.69 -11.60 7.09
N ARG A 325 -8.95 -12.29 7.93
CA ARG A 325 -9.34 -13.44 8.71
C ARG A 325 -9.05 -13.14 10.18
N PRO A 326 -9.48 -13.94 11.15
CA PRO A 326 -9.12 -13.73 12.55
C PRO A 326 -7.66 -14.14 12.84
N ASP A 327 -6.73 -13.70 11.97
CA ASP A 327 -5.31 -13.91 12.01
C ASP A 327 -4.57 -12.60 12.33
N ASP A 328 -3.26 -12.65 12.58
CA ASP A 328 -2.47 -11.44 12.81
C ASP A 328 -1.87 -10.93 11.50
N TYR A 329 -2.02 -9.64 11.28
CA TYR A 329 -1.51 -8.94 10.11
C TYR A 329 -0.70 -7.73 10.53
N GLU A 330 0.37 -7.49 9.81
CA GLU A 330 1.10 -6.23 9.83
C GLU A 330 1.57 -5.93 8.40
N ALA A 331 1.42 -4.69 7.94
CA ALA A 331 1.94 -4.25 6.67
C ALA A 331 2.63 -2.90 6.79
N VAL A 332 3.66 -2.70 5.98
CA VAL A 332 4.27 -1.40 5.75
C VAL A 332 4.27 -1.13 4.25
N SER A 333 3.64 -0.04 3.87
CA SER A 333 3.61 0.45 2.49
C SER A 333 4.50 1.68 2.34
N TYR A 334 5.19 1.76 1.21
CA TYR A 334 6.08 2.85 0.83
C TYR A 334 5.53 3.53 -0.41
N PHE A 335 5.34 4.84 -0.36
CA PHE A 335 4.77 5.60 -1.45
C PHE A 335 5.34 7.00 -1.56
N TYR A 336 5.16 7.59 -2.73
CA TYR A 336 5.56 8.97 -3.02
C TYR A 336 4.33 9.77 -3.36
N LYS A 337 4.13 10.89 -2.70
CA LYS A 337 3.01 11.78 -3.00
C LYS A 337 3.36 13.26 -2.93
N VAL A 338 2.54 14.06 -3.58
CA VAL A 338 2.62 15.51 -3.53
C VAL A 338 2.08 15.99 -2.18
N PRO A 339 2.86 16.72 -1.36
CA PRO A 339 2.41 17.22 -0.08
C PRO A 339 1.16 18.10 -0.19
N GLY A 340 0.20 17.89 0.72
CA GLY A 340 -1.03 18.69 0.80
C GLY A 340 -2.08 18.36 -0.27
N SER A 341 -1.81 17.46 -1.21
CA SER A 341 -2.83 16.96 -2.13
C SER A 341 -3.87 16.12 -1.38
N LYS A 342 -5.15 16.26 -1.73
CA LYS A 342 -6.28 15.58 -1.09
C LYS A 342 -7.23 15.04 -2.15
N ALA A 343 -7.97 13.98 -1.79
CA ALA A 343 -9.09 13.52 -2.57
C ALA A 343 -10.26 14.53 -2.53
N PRO A 344 -11.08 14.62 -3.58
CA PRO A 344 -12.37 15.30 -3.50
C PRO A 344 -13.21 14.65 -2.38
N PRO A 345 -14.00 15.42 -1.62
CA PRO A 345 -14.86 14.86 -0.60
C PRO A 345 -15.91 13.94 -1.23
N MET A 346 -16.02 12.72 -0.75
CA MET A 346 -17.02 11.75 -1.14
C MET A 346 -18.15 11.75 -0.11
N VAL A 347 -19.39 11.89 -0.59
CA VAL A 347 -20.59 11.76 0.26
C VAL A 347 -21.06 10.31 0.18
N ALA A 348 -20.88 9.58 1.27
CA ALA A 348 -21.28 8.18 1.40
C ALA A 348 -21.72 7.90 2.84
N PRO A 349 -22.53 6.85 3.10
CA PRO A 349 -22.74 6.38 4.46
C PRO A 349 -21.41 5.99 5.10
N GLN A 350 -21.16 6.43 6.33
CA GLN A 350 -19.93 6.14 7.05
C GLN A 350 -19.97 4.82 7.82
N ASP A 351 -21.18 4.41 8.16
CA ASP A 351 -21.46 3.16 8.87
C ASP A 351 -22.62 2.45 8.20
N TRP A 352 -22.50 1.14 8.11
CA TRP A 352 -23.53 0.28 7.58
C TRP A 352 -23.88 -0.80 8.59
N GLN A 353 -25.18 -1.12 8.66
CA GLN A 353 -25.68 -2.30 9.33
C GLN A 353 -26.19 -3.28 8.28
N VAL A 354 -25.89 -4.56 8.44
CA VAL A 354 -26.36 -5.61 7.54
C VAL A 354 -27.05 -6.71 8.32
N VAL A 355 -28.16 -7.18 7.80
CA VAL A 355 -28.95 -8.28 8.39
C VAL A 355 -29.23 -9.33 7.33
N GLY A 356 -29.09 -10.60 7.71
CA GLY A 356 -29.26 -11.77 6.86
C GLY A 356 -28.36 -12.92 7.32
N PRO A 357 -28.09 -13.94 6.48
CA PRO A 357 -28.71 -14.12 5.18
C PRO A 357 -30.17 -14.61 5.30
N PHE A 358 -30.98 -14.19 4.36
CA PHE A 358 -32.33 -14.71 4.22
C PHE A 358 -32.25 -16.02 3.42
N PRO A 359 -32.96 -17.09 3.88
CA PRO A 359 -32.84 -18.38 3.25
C PRO A 359 -33.44 -18.42 1.85
N ASP A 360 -33.04 -19.44 1.13
CA ASP A 360 -33.33 -19.81 -0.26
C ASP A 360 -34.66 -19.29 -0.81
N GLY A 361 -34.64 -18.70 -2.01
CA GLY A 361 -35.81 -18.33 -2.77
C GLY A 361 -36.31 -16.89 -2.57
N ILE A 362 -35.56 -16.03 -1.90
CA ILE A 362 -35.85 -14.59 -1.96
C ILE A 362 -35.33 -14.04 -3.30
N SER A 363 -36.06 -14.35 -4.36
CA SER A 363 -35.90 -13.70 -5.65
C SER A 363 -36.46 -12.26 -5.59
N LEU A 364 -36.10 -11.42 -6.55
CA LEU A 364 -36.74 -10.13 -6.76
C LEU A 364 -38.27 -10.21 -6.73
N GLU A 365 -38.82 -11.35 -7.10
CA GLU A 365 -40.26 -11.62 -7.30
C GLU A 365 -40.95 -12.23 -6.06
N ALA A 366 -40.20 -12.78 -5.09
CA ALA A 366 -40.75 -13.59 -4.01
C ALA A 366 -41.32 -12.79 -2.84
N PHE A 367 -41.36 -11.48 -2.88
CA PHE A 367 -41.79 -10.61 -1.81
C PHE A 367 -42.86 -9.62 -2.25
N GLN A 368 -44.10 -10.07 -2.49
CA GLN A 368 -45.10 -9.09 -2.90
C GLN A 368 -45.90 -8.50 -1.72
N GLU A 369 -46.24 -9.22 -0.68
CA GLU A 369 -47.04 -8.67 0.46
C GLU A 369 -46.26 -8.60 1.77
N SER A 370 -45.41 -9.56 2.07
CA SER A 370 -44.64 -9.57 3.32
C SER A 370 -43.37 -8.67 3.27
N GLU A 371 -42.92 -8.27 2.08
CA GLU A 371 -41.76 -7.41 1.92
C GLU A 371 -42.02 -5.95 2.32
N ASP A 372 -43.20 -5.41 2.03
CA ASP A 372 -43.53 -4.04 2.41
C ASP A 372 -43.53 -3.87 3.94
N ASP A 373 -43.99 -4.88 4.67
CA ASP A 373 -43.97 -4.89 6.13
C ASP A 373 -42.54 -5.07 6.66
N LEU A 374 -41.75 -5.94 6.03
CA LEU A 374 -40.36 -6.13 6.37
C LEU A 374 -39.55 -4.86 6.08
N VAL A 375 -39.69 -4.27 4.89
CA VAL A 375 -39.02 -3.02 4.51
C VAL A 375 -39.43 -1.88 5.45
N ARG A 376 -40.73 -1.80 5.81
CA ARG A 376 -41.19 -0.80 6.78
C ARG A 376 -40.53 -1.03 8.15
N HIS A 377 -40.51 -2.27 8.64
CA HIS A 377 -39.83 -2.64 9.88
C HIS A 377 -38.33 -2.33 9.84
N LEU A 378 -37.64 -2.74 8.78
CA LEU A 378 -36.20 -2.51 8.61
C LEU A 378 -35.83 -1.04 8.33
N SER A 379 -36.76 -0.25 7.79
CA SER A 379 -36.54 1.20 7.55
C SER A 379 -36.83 2.05 8.80
N GLN A 380 -37.46 1.49 9.80
CA GLN A 380 -37.88 2.19 11.03
C GLN A 380 -37.16 1.62 12.23
N GLY A 381 -36.78 2.47 13.16
CA GLY A 381 -36.18 2.05 14.43
C GLY A 381 -34.69 1.65 14.34
N ASP A 382 -34.15 1.30 15.48
CA ASP A 382 -32.77 0.84 15.60
C ASP A 382 -32.67 -0.67 15.29
N TRP A 383 -31.51 -1.08 14.78
CA TRP A 383 -31.17 -2.47 14.64
C TRP A 383 -30.23 -2.87 15.80
N PRO A 384 -30.77 -3.25 16.96
CA PRO A 384 -29.93 -3.76 18.03
C PRO A 384 -29.31 -5.08 17.56
N GLY A 385 -28.17 -5.49 18.03
CA GLY A 385 -27.39 -6.66 17.62
C GLY A 385 -28.12 -7.86 17.01
N LYS A 386 -29.45 -7.91 17.12
CA LYS A 386 -30.34 -8.92 16.51
C LYS A 386 -31.66 -8.31 16.06
N VAL A 387 -32.19 -8.81 14.96
CA VAL A 387 -33.51 -8.43 14.41
C VAL A 387 -34.35 -9.69 14.22
N THR A 388 -35.61 -9.65 14.67
CA THR A 388 -36.57 -10.74 14.45
C THR A 388 -37.30 -10.54 13.13
N VAL A 389 -37.23 -11.51 12.24
CA VAL A 389 -37.95 -11.53 10.97
C VAL A 389 -38.77 -12.84 10.90
N GLY A 390 -40.09 -12.70 11.01
CA GLY A 390 -40.95 -13.87 11.14
C GLY A 390 -40.62 -14.64 12.42
N ALA A 391 -40.34 -15.92 12.29
CA ALA A 391 -39.95 -16.79 13.41
C ALA A 391 -38.42 -16.87 13.61
N LYS A 392 -37.62 -16.12 12.84
CA LYS A 392 -36.15 -16.18 12.87
C LYS A 392 -35.56 -14.94 13.52
N GLU A 393 -34.57 -15.18 14.38
CA GLU A 393 -33.71 -14.15 14.93
C GLU A 393 -32.42 -14.09 14.08
N LEU A 394 -32.13 -12.92 13.50
CA LEU A 394 -30.97 -12.68 12.63
C LEU A 394 -29.99 -11.74 13.32
N THR A 395 -28.73 -12.05 13.23
CA THR A 395 -27.66 -11.18 13.75
C THR A 395 -27.48 -9.96 12.84
N VAL A 396 -27.35 -8.79 13.46
CA VAL A 396 -26.97 -7.56 12.79
C VAL A 396 -25.46 -7.44 12.86
N HIS A 397 -24.82 -7.22 11.71
CA HIS A 397 -23.40 -6.95 11.62
C HIS A 397 -23.19 -5.47 11.29
N GLU A 398 -22.23 -4.84 11.96
CA GLU A 398 -21.80 -3.48 11.64
C GLU A 398 -20.60 -3.53 10.69
N LEU A 399 -20.69 -2.78 9.58
CA LEU A 399 -19.67 -2.72 8.56
C LEU A 399 -19.23 -1.27 8.36
N ARG A 400 -17.92 -1.06 8.27
CA ARG A 400 -17.36 0.22 7.91
C ARG A 400 -16.93 0.21 6.45
N PRO A 401 -17.40 1.15 5.65
CA PRO A 401 -16.99 1.24 4.25
C PRO A 401 -15.56 1.75 4.15
N THR A 402 -14.87 1.28 3.13
CA THR A 402 -13.61 1.85 2.70
C THR A 402 -13.81 2.52 1.35
N TYR A 403 -13.69 3.85 1.29
CA TYR A 403 -13.96 4.65 0.07
C TYR A 403 -15.31 4.31 -0.60
N GLY A 404 -16.38 4.17 0.19
CA GLY A 404 -17.71 3.82 -0.28
C GLY A 404 -17.97 2.33 -0.50
N TRP A 405 -16.96 1.47 -0.36
CA TRP A 405 -17.07 0.02 -0.49
C TRP A 405 -17.51 -0.65 0.80
N VAL A 406 -18.50 -1.52 0.68
CA VAL A 406 -18.98 -2.41 1.75
C VAL A 406 -18.81 -3.85 1.26
N ARG A 407 -18.07 -4.66 2.00
CA ARG A 407 -17.76 -6.04 1.65
C ARG A 407 -18.60 -7.00 2.48
N LEU A 408 -19.38 -7.84 1.83
CA LEU A 408 -20.30 -8.81 2.45
C LEU A 408 -19.70 -10.21 2.54
N GLU A 409 -18.74 -10.54 1.68
CA GLU A 409 -18.07 -11.83 1.68
C GLU A 409 -17.36 -12.11 3.02
N GLY A 410 -16.83 -11.10 3.68
CA GLY A 410 -16.22 -11.22 4.99
C GLY A 410 -17.19 -11.62 6.10
N VAL A 411 -18.49 -11.41 5.90
CA VAL A 411 -19.55 -11.79 6.86
C VAL A 411 -20.15 -13.14 6.52
N TYR A 412 -20.47 -13.36 5.25
CA TYR A 412 -21.30 -14.48 4.80
C TYR A 412 -20.55 -15.58 4.05
N GLN A 413 -19.30 -15.33 3.68
CA GLN A 413 -18.45 -16.25 2.92
C GLN A 413 -17.12 -16.51 3.64
N THR A 414 -17.16 -16.79 4.94
CA THR A 414 -15.97 -16.87 5.80
C THR A 414 -15.22 -18.19 5.74
N ARG A 415 -15.79 -19.23 5.11
CA ARG A 415 -15.18 -20.58 5.05
C ARG A 415 -15.21 -21.15 3.64
N TYR A 416 -14.12 -21.77 3.23
CA TYR A 416 -14.05 -22.54 2.00
C TYR A 416 -14.56 -23.99 2.21
N PRO A 417 -15.31 -24.60 1.26
CA PRO A 417 -15.85 -23.95 0.06
C PRO A 417 -16.94 -22.94 0.40
N TYR A 418 -16.87 -21.79 -0.27
CA TYR A 418 -17.86 -20.73 -0.02
C TYR A 418 -19.27 -21.21 -0.36
N PRO A 419 -20.28 -20.90 0.48
CA PRO A 419 -21.67 -21.21 0.15
C PRO A 419 -22.03 -20.54 -1.18
N ARG A 420 -22.45 -21.34 -2.15
CA ARG A 420 -22.88 -20.88 -3.48
C ARG A 420 -24.40 -20.75 -3.57
N THR A 421 -25.03 -20.48 -2.47
CA THR A 421 -26.48 -20.38 -2.41
C THR A 421 -26.90 -18.96 -2.69
N ASP A 422 -28.00 -18.78 -3.40
CA ASP A 422 -28.70 -17.50 -3.53
C ASP A 422 -29.06 -16.98 -2.13
N GLN A 423 -28.26 -16.06 -1.63
CA GLN A 423 -28.46 -15.44 -0.33
C GLN A 423 -28.79 -13.97 -0.51
N SER A 424 -29.81 -13.50 0.15
CA SER A 424 -30.16 -12.09 0.20
C SER A 424 -29.87 -11.49 1.56
N VAL A 425 -29.45 -10.22 1.55
CA VAL A 425 -29.24 -9.43 2.76
C VAL A 425 -29.85 -8.05 2.58
N TYR A 426 -30.15 -7.41 3.70
CA TYR A 426 -30.48 -5.98 3.73
C TYR A 426 -29.35 -5.20 4.38
N LEU A 427 -28.94 -4.12 3.73
CA LEU A 427 -27.98 -3.17 4.25
C LEU A 427 -28.68 -1.86 4.55
N ARG A 428 -28.39 -1.29 5.71
CA ARG A 428 -28.87 0.02 6.10
C ARG A 428 -27.70 0.97 6.35
N GLY A 429 -27.78 2.18 5.73
CA GLY A 429 -26.81 3.24 5.94
C GLY A 429 -27.51 4.60 5.99
N THR A 430 -26.85 5.59 6.58
CA THR A 430 -27.39 6.95 6.70
C THR A 430 -26.63 7.92 5.82
N LEU A 431 -27.38 8.68 4.99
CA LEU A 431 -26.89 9.79 4.20
C LEU A 431 -27.30 11.11 4.84
N ASN A 432 -26.36 11.90 5.28
CA ASN A 432 -26.63 13.22 5.86
C ASN A 432 -26.59 14.32 4.79
N SER A 433 -27.59 15.18 4.76
CA SER A 433 -27.65 16.33 3.87
C SER A 433 -27.93 17.62 4.65
N THR A 434 -27.22 18.68 4.33
CA THR A 434 -27.41 20.01 4.95
C THR A 434 -28.67 20.74 4.47
N SER A 435 -29.23 20.31 3.33
CA SER A 435 -30.42 20.90 2.73
C SER A 435 -31.20 19.85 1.92
N ARG A 436 -32.47 20.12 1.64
CA ARG A 436 -33.21 19.32 0.65
C ARG A 436 -32.63 19.60 -0.73
N ARG A 437 -32.16 18.55 -1.44
CA ARG A 437 -31.55 18.68 -2.76
C ARG A 437 -31.76 17.45 -3.63
N ARG A 438 -31.74 17.64 -4.95
CA ARG A 438 -31.55 16.55 -5.89
C ARG A 438 -30.10 16.08 -5.87
N ALA A 439 -29.88 14.80 -6.01
CA ALA A 439 -28.58 14.16 -6.04
C ALA A 439 -28.63 12.91 -6.90
N THR A 440 -27.46 12.36 -7.22
CA THR A 440 -27.35 11.07 -7.89
C THR A 440 -26.68 10.10 -6.93
N LEU A 441 -27.38 9.00 -6.60
CA LEU A 441 -26.78 7.87 -5.90
C LEU A 441 -26.05 7.01 -6.94
N ARG A 442 -24.73 6.86 -6.78
CA ARG A 442 -23.93 5.89 -7.51
C ARG A 442 -23.90 4.60 -6.70
N LEU A 443 -24.45 3.54 -7.26
CA LEU A 443 -24.48 2.23 -6.64
C LEU A 443 -23.84 1.20 -7.56
N GLY A 444 -22.66 0.73 -7.20
CA GLY A 444 -21.96 -0.36 -7.86
C GLY A 444 -22.26 -1.68 -7.13
N LEU A 445 -22.59 -2.71 -7.86
CA LEU A 445 -22.85 -4.06 -7.33
C LEU A 445 -22.79 -5.11 -8.44
N ASP A 446 -22.53 -6.34 -8.04
CA ASP A 446 -22.84 -7.53 -8.82
C ASP A 446 -24.30 -7.91 -8.68
N ASN A 447 -24.83 -8.68 -9.62
CA ASN A 447 -26.16 -9.30 -9.55
C ASN A 447 -27.30 -8.27 -9.50
N TRP A 448 -28.09 -8.26 -8.45
CA TRP A 448 -29.25 -7.39 -8.36
C TRP A 448 -29.40 -6.70 -7.00
N ALA A 449 -30.12 -5.59 -7.00
CA ALA A 449 -30.50 -4.90 -5.79
C ALA A 449 -31.86 -4.20 -5.91
N ILE A 450 -32.52 -4.03 -4.78
CA ILE A 450 -33.63 -3.12 -4.59
C ILE A 450 -33.20 -2.02 -3.63
N VAL A 451 -33.41 -0.77 -4.02
CA VAL A 451 -32.94 0.39 -3.27
C VAL A 451 -34.13 1.17 -2.74
N TYR A 452 -34.11 1.42 -1.45
CA TYR A 452 -35.12 2.26 -0.76
C TYR A 452 -34.42 3.45 -0.13
N LEU A 453 -35.06 4.62 -0.25
CA LEU A 453 -34.63 5.85 0.43
C LEU A 453 -35.80 6.38 1.26
N ASN A 454 -35.58 6.57 2.55
CA ASN A 454 -36.62 6.99 3.49
C ASN A 454 -37.90 6.13 3.40
N GLY A 455 -37.74 4.80 3.27
CA GLY A 455 -38.81 3.82 3.16
C GLY A 455 -39.49 3.74 1.79
N ARG A 456 -39.07 4.54 0.80
CA ARG A 456 -39.64 4.50 -0.56
C ARG A 456 -38.69 3.81 -1.52
N ARG A 457 -39.16 2.88 -2.32
CA ARG A 457 -38.40 2.24 -3.38
C ARG A 457 -38.02 3.26 -4.46
N VAL A 458 -36.72 3.42 -4.70
CA VAL A 458 -36.18 4.37 -5.69
C VAL A 458 -35.55 3.69 -6.90
N ALA A 459 -35.13 2.42 -6.78
CA ALA A 459 -34.61 1.65 -7.90
C ALA A 459 -34.76 0.14 -7.69
N VAL A 460 -34.84 -0.58 -8.81
CA VAL A 460 -34.63 -2.02 -8.94
C VAL A 460 -33.55 -2.22 -9.98
N LEU A 461 -32.48 -2.91 -9.64
CA LEU A 461 -31.33 -3.15 -10.48
C LEU A 461 -31.19 -4.65 -10.70
N ASP A 462 -30.99 -5.07 -11.94
CA ASP A 462 -30.67 -6.45 -12.28
C ASP A 462 -29.50 -6.44 -13.28
N HIS A 463 -28.33 -6.81 -12.83
CA HIS A 463 -27.08 -6.75 -13.59
C HIS A 463 -26.59 -8.10 -14.07
N ALA A 464 -27.38 -9.14 -13.91
CA ALA A 464 -27.16 -10.46 -14.52
C ALA A 464 -25.73 -11.04 -14.37
N GLU A 465 -25.10 -10.93 -13.21
CA GLU A 465 -23.77 -11.47 -12.88
C GLU A 465 -22.57 -10.57 -13.26
N GLU A 466 -22.79 -9.38 -13.79
CA GLU A 466 -21.71 -8.42 -14.07
C GLU A 466 -21.70 -7.28 -13.07
N PHE A 467 -20.53 -6.92 -12.57
CA PHE A 467 -20.41 -5.71 -11.77
C PHE A 467 -20.73 -4.48 -12.62
N THR A 468 -21.73 -3.73 -12.21
CA THR A 468 -22.17 -2.52 -12.90
C THR A 468 -22.45 -1.41 -11.90
N THR A 469 -22.12 -0.16 -12.28
CA THR A 469 -22.44 1.02 -11.47
C THR A 469 -23.67 1.73 -12.04
N ALA A 470 -24.76 1.65 -11.30
CA ALA A 470 -25.98 2.39 -11.60
C ALA A 470 -25.91 3.83 -11.08
N ARG A 471 -26.52 4.76 -11.81
CA ARG A 471 -26.71 6.17 -11.43
C ARG A 471 -28.20 6.42 -11.17
N ILE A 472 -28.58 6.50 -9.90
CA ILE A 472 -29.97 6.57 -9.46
C ILE A 472 -30.29 8.01 -9.04
N PRO A 473 -31.21 8.71 -9.74
CA PRO A 473 -31.67 10.03 -9.31
C PRO A 473 -32.42 9.91 -7.98
N ILE A 474 -32.00 10.68 -6.99
CA ILE A 474 -32.61 10.71 -5.65
C ILE A 474 -32.90 12.15 -5.21
N THR A 475 -33.76 12.29 -4.21
CA THR A 475 -33.92 13.56 -3.49
C THR A 475 -33.56 13.29 -2.03
N LEU A 476 -32.55 13.98 -1.52
CA LEU A 476 -32.19 13.98 -0.12
C LEU A 476 -32.99 15.07 0.60
N ASP A 477 -33.57 14.74 1.73
CA ASP A 477 -34.16 15.71 2.65
C ASP A 477 -33.06 16.31 3.55
N LYS A 478 -33.31 17.46 4.15
CA LYS A 478 -32.43 18.05 5.15
C LYS A 478 -32.33 17.13 6.36
N GLY A 479 -31.12 16.85 6.79
CA GLY A 479 -30.84 15.94 7.92
C GLY A 479 -30.48 14.53 7.45
N ALA A 480 -30.81 13.55 8.27
CA ALA A 480 -30.54 12.13 8.02
C ALA A 480 -31.53 11.55 7.01
N ASN A 481 -31.01 10.86 6.00
CA ASN A 481 -31.78 10.10 5.03
C ASN A 481 -31.40 8.62 5.17
N GLN A 482 -32.37 7.78 5.40
CA GLN A 482 -32.18 6.35 5.58
C GLN A 482 -32.12 5.66 4.23
N LEU A 483 -30.98 5.08 3.93
CA LEU A 483 -30.79 4.22 2.76
C LEU A 483 -30.89 2.78 3.19
N LEU A 484 -31.78 2.00 2.54
CA LEU A 484 -31.89 0.57 2.71
C LEU A 484 -31.70 -0.11 1.34
N ILE A 485 -30.80 -1.07 1.28
CA ILE A 485 -30.49 -1.81 0.07
C ILE A 485 -30.68 -3.29 0.34
N LYS A 486 -31.54 -3.94 -0.44
CA LYS A 486 -31.61 -5.39 -0.53
C LYS A 486 -30.70 -5.83 -1.67
N THR A 487 -29.81 -6.77 -1.45
CA THR A 487 -28.94 -7.35 -2.48
C THR A 487 -28.80 -8.85 -2.30
N ASN A 488 -28.43 -9.55 -3.38
CA ASN A 488 -28.31 -10.99 -3.44
C ASN A 488 -26.96 -11.38 -4.05
N ASN A 489 -26.38 -12.49 -3.62
CA ASN A 489 -25.09 -12.98 -4.15
C ASN A 489 -25.25 -14.03 -5.25
N ARG A 490 -26.33 -13.99 -6.01
CA ARG A 490 -26.73 -14.92 -7.07
C ARG A 490 -25.54 -15.52 -7.82
N GLN A 491 -25.12 -16.72 -7.41
CA GLN A 491 -24.13 -17.57 -8.10
C GLN A 491 -22.85 -16.86 -8.60
N ASN A 492 -22.30 -15.92 -7.88
CA ASN A 492 -21.00 -15.36 -8.29
C ASN A 492 -19.92 -16.46 -8.26
N ARG A 493 -19.72 -17.13 -9.42
CA ARG A 493 -18.89 -18.32 -9.53
C ARG A 493 -17.40 -18.03 -9.64
N GLU A 494 -17.05 -16.84 -10.14
CA GLU A 494 -15.67 -16.65 -10.60
C GLU A 494 -14.77 -15.96 -9.59
N ARG A 495 -15.28 -15.07 -8.73
CA ARG A 495 -14.39 -14.23 -7.91
C ARG A 495 -14.74 -14.15 -6.43
N HIS A 496 -15.76 -14.88 -5.99
CA HIS A 496 -16.19 -14.93 -4.57
C HIS A 496 -16.35 -13.55 -3.91
N LEU A 497 -16.63 -12.52 -4.71
CA LEU A 497 -16.83 -11.17 -4.23
C LEU A 497 -18.32 -10.90 -4.08
N TRP A 498 -18.72 -10.53 -2.88
CA TRP A 498 -20.03 -9.96 -2.61
C TRP A 498 -19.87 -8.61 -1.92
N ALA A 499 -19.97 -7.56 -2.68
CA ALA A 499 -19.73 -6.22 -2.21
C ALA A 499 -20.62 -5.21 -2.93
N ILE A 500 -20.82 -4.05 -2.31
CA ILE A 500 -21.43 -2.90 -2.93
C ILE A 500 -20.52 -1.69 -2.81
N HIS A 501 -20.58 -0.79 -3.79
CA HIS A 501 -20.04 0.56 -3.69
C HIS A 501 -21.18 1.56 -3.63
N CYS A 502 -21.16 2.47 -2.68
CA CYS A 502 -22.20 3.49 -2.52
C CYS A 502 -21.58 4.87 -2.30
N ALA A 503 -21.93 5.81 -3.18
CA ALA A 503 -21.54 7.21 -3.05
C ALA A 503 -22.65 8.13 -3.62
N VAL A 504 -22.66 9.38 -3.21
CA VAL A 504 -23.61 10.41 -3.69
C VAL A 504 -22.85 11.54 -4.36
N GLU A 505 -23.32 11.90 -5.55
CA GLU A 505 -22.87 13.06 -6.34
C GLU A 505 -23.86 14.20 -6.29
#